data_b6cfd3486d3351bf42a68c205e7a88fe
#
_entry.id   b6cfd3486d3351bf42a68c205e7a88fe
#
_cell.length_a   1.000
_cell.length_b   1.000
_cell.length_c   1.000
_cell.angle_alpha   90.00
_cell.angle_beta   90.00
_cell.angle_gamma   90.00
#
_symmetry.space_group_name_H-M   'P 1'
#
loop_
_entity.id
_entity.type
_entity.pdbx_description
1 polymer ?
#
loop_
_entity_poly.entity_id
_entity_poly.type
_entity_poly.pdbx_seq_one_letter_code
_entity_poly.pdbx_strand_id
1 'polypeptide(L)'
;MLAYILNISGWLLLPFMDGIAKYLSSEIHFIQVVWGRYFFMLLVSFPLAFIFFRKEISFPKTISVQLFRSFFLFLSTVFFFYAISVITLAEALTLAFISPIIVTILSIFYLKEKVGIHRWTAVLIGFFGVMIIIRPGFIEINFASFSAIAAGISYAFYIIYTRKLSFTDSAVVTLLFTGIVGCIFISLIVPFYWINLDLRQLLFLISLASIGTLGHFLIILSLRLGEASKLAPLGYFEISTNILVGYAFFGDLPDIWIYLGLSLIVFSGIYIFIRERKEIKKTN
;
A
#
# COMPACT_ATOMS: atom_id res chain seq x y z
N MET A 1 5.54 -12.20 -15.79
CA MET A 1 4.06 -12.15 -15.77
C MET A 1 3.51 -12.29 -14.35
N LEU A 2 3.91 -13.30 -13.59
CA LEU A 2 3.43 -13.53 -12.22
C LEU A 2 3.60 -12.31 -11.30
N ALA A 3 4.75 -11.60 -11.35
CA ALA A 3 5.00 -10.39 -10.55
C ALA A 3 3.92 -9.31 -10.75
N TYR A 4 3.48 -9.09 -11.99
CA TYR A 4 2.45 -8.10 -12.33
C TYR A 4 1.09 -8.50 -11.78
N ILE A 5 0.71 -9.78 -11.94
CA ILE A 5 -0.56 -10.30 -11.41
C ILE A 5 -0.60 -10.15 -9.89
N LEU A 6 0.45 -10.61 -9.19
CA LEU A 6 0.52 -10.49 -7.73
C LEU A 6 0.47 -9.03 -7.26
N ASN A 7 1.16 -8.13 -7.98
CA ASN A 7 1.19 -6.72 -7.64
C ASN A 7 -0.19 -6.07 -7.79
N ILE A 8 -0.82 -6.23 -8.96
CA ILE A 8 -2.17 -5.70 -9.22
C ILE A 8 -3.18 -6.29 -8.23
N SER A 9 -3.16 -7.60 -7.99
CA SER A 9 -4.07 -8.23 -7.01
C SER A 9 -3.89 -7.66 -5.61
N GLY A 10 -2.64 -7.41 -5.19
CA GLY A 10 -2.36 -6.76 -3.91
C GLY A 10 -2.96 -5.36 -3.82
N TRP A 11 -2.76 -4.53 -4.84
CA TRP A 11 -3.28 -3.17 -4.90
C TRP A 11 -4.81 -3.10 -4.97
N LEU A 12 -5.46 -4.04 -5.66
CA LEU A 12 -6.92 -4.10 -5.74
C LEU A 12 -7.58 -4.53 -4.40
N LEU A 13 -6.83 -5.16 -3.49
CA LEU A 13 -7.34 -5.55 -2.17
C LEU A 13 -7.27 -4.43 -1.13
N LEU A 14 -6.25 -3.57 -1.18
CA LEU A 14 -6.00 -2.57 -0.13
C LEU A 14 -7.18 -1.59 0.08
N PRO A 15 -7.90 -1.09 -0.93
CA PRO A 15 -9.03 -0.19 -0.70
C PRO A 15 -10.17 -0.77 0.14
N PHE A 16 -10.36 -2.09 0.15
CA PHE A 16 -11.33 -2.71 1.07
C PHE A 16 -10.89 -2.58 2.52
N MET A 17 -9.58 -2.76 2.78
CA MET A 17 -8.99 -2.50 4.10
C MET A 17 -9.18 -1.03 4.49
N ASP A 18 -8.90 -0.10 3.57
CA ASP A 18 -8.96 1.34 3.83
C ASP A 18 -10.41 1.82 4.04
N GLY A 19 -11.37 1.28 3.29
CA GLY A 19 -12.79 1.53 3.50
C GLY A 19 -13.26 1.10 4.89
N ILE A 20 -12.86 -0.10 5.35
CA ILE A 20 -13.14 -0.57 6.72
C ILE A 20 -12.45 0.35 7.73
N ALA A 21 -11.20 0.75 7.50
CA ALA A 21 -10.47 1.65 8.39
C ALA A 21 -11.17 3.01 8.51
N LYS A 22 -11.61 3.59 7.38
CA LYS A 22 -12.36 4.84 7.37
C LYS A 22 -13.67 4.72 8.13
N TYR A 23 -14.42 3.65 7.89
CA TYR A 23 -15.69 3.39 8.61
C TYR A 23 -15.44 3.29 10.12
N LEU A 24 -14.48 2.47 10.56
CA LEU A 24 -14.16 2.33 11.98
C LEU A 24 -13.64 3.63 12.60
N SER A 25 -12.91 4.45 11.86
CA SER A 25 -12.39 5.74 12.35
C SER A 25 -13.48 6.77 12.64
N SER A 26 -14.73 6.55 12.19
CA SER A 26 -15.90 7.35 12.60
C SER A 26 -16.49 6.92 13.94
N GLU A 27 -16.17 5.73 14.44
CA GLU A 27 -16.71 5.18 15.70
C GLU A 27 -15.65 5.09 16.81
N ILE A 28 -14.40 4.81 16.45
CA ILE A 28 -13.29 4.65 17.40
C ILE A 28 -12.09 5.49 16.92
N HIS A 29 -11.18 5.82 17.85
CA HIS A 29 -10.01 6.62 17.48
C HIS A 29 -9.11 5.88 16.48
N PHE A 30 -8.62 6.57 15.44
CA PHE A 30 -7.81 5.95 14.37
C PHE A 30 -6.57 5.19 14.90
N ILE A 31 -5.97 5.62 16.02
CA ILE A 31 -4.87 4.91 16.68
C ILE A 31 -5.27 3.48 17.07
N GLN A 32 -6.51 3.28 17.54
CA GLN A 32 -7.02 1.97 17.90
C GLN A 32 -7.29 1.12 16.64
N VAL A 33 -7.70 1.75 15.54
CA VAL A 33 -7.82 1.07 14.23
C VAL A 33 -6.45 0.60 13.73
N VAL A 34 -5.42 1.44 13.82
CA VAL A 34 -4.03 1.08 13.49
C VAL A 34 -3.54 -0.07 14.39
N TRP A 35 -3.85 -0.03 15.69
CA TRP A 35 -3.50 -1.12 16.60
C TRP A 35 -4.17 -2.43 16.16
N GLY A 36 -5.47 -2.42 15.90
CA GLY A 36 -6.20 -3.59 15.43
C GLY A 36 -5.60 -4.17 14.15
N ARG A 37 -5.22 -3.31 13.20
CA ARG A 37 -4.54 -3.74 11.96
C ARG A 37 -3.29 -4.57 12.24
N TYR A 38 -2.38 -4.09 13.11
CA TYR A 38 -1.11 -4.77 13.36
C TYR A 38 -1.25 -5.94 14.32
N PHE A 39 -2.11 -5.83 15.33
CA PHE A 39 -2.37 -6.90 16.28
C PHE A 39 -3.02 -8.12 15.61
N PHE A 40 -4.12 -7.93 14.88
CA PHE A 40 -4.78 -9.02 14.18
C PHE A 40 -3.98 -9.52 12.98
N MET A 41 -3.18 -8.66 12.34
CA MET A 41 -2.20 -9.11 11.35
C MET A 41 -1.26 -10.17 11.94
N LEU A 42 -0.70 -9.95 13.14
CA LEU A 42 0.13 -10.95 13.81
C LEU A 42 -0.67 -12.19 14.21
N LEU A 43 -1.85 -12.00 14.79
CA LEU A 43 -2.70 -13.08 15.23
C LEU A 43 -3.08 -14.04 14.09
N VAL A 44 -3.26 -13.52 12.89
CA VAL A 44 -3.58 -14.30 11.69
C VAL A 44 -2.33 -14.85 11.00
N SER A 45 -1.32 -13.99 10.78
CA SER A 45 -0.15 -14.38 9.98
C SER A 45 0.81 -15.31 10.72
N PHE A 46 0.94 -15.21 12.03
CA PHE A 46 1.89 -16.01 12.81
C PHE A 46 1.52 -17.52 12.79
N PRO A 47 0.28 -17.95 13.10
CA PRO A 47 -0.11 -19.34 12.97
C PRO A 47 0.00 -19.86 11.54
N LEU A 48 -0.45 -19.08 10.55
CA LEU A 48 -0.37 -19.47 9.14
C LEU A 48 1.09 -19.66 8.68
N ALA A 49 2.00 -18.80 9.13
CA ALA A 49 3.41 -18.92 8.84
C ALA A 49 4.00 -20.22 9.42
N PHE A 50 3.64 -20.58 10.66
CA PHE A 50 4.12 -21.82 11.29
C PHE A 50 3.53 -23.09 10.68
N ILE A 51 2.27 -23.06 10.23
CA ILE A 51 1.60 -24.22 9.64
C ILE A 51 2.09 -24.46 8.22
N PHE A 52 2.10 -23.42 7.38
CA PHE A 52 2.29 -23.57 5.94
C PHE A 52 3.70 -23.21 5.46
N PHE A 53 4.43 -22.35 6.19
CA PHE A 53 5.70 -21.77 5.73
C PHE A 53 6.85 -21.95 6.73
N ARG A 54 6.77 -22.96 7.61
CA ARG A 54 7.76 -23.19 8.67
C ARG A 54 9.20 -23.22 8.16
N LYS A 55 9.42 -23.77 6.96
CA LYS A 55 10.74 -23.86 6.33
C LYS A 55 11.29 -22.52 5.84
N GLU A 56 10.42 -21.55 5.64
CA GLU A 56 10.79 -20.19 5.22
C GLU A 56 11.07 -19.27 6.40
N ILE A 57 10.72 -19.68 7.62
CA ILE A 57 10.96 -18.90 8.83
C ILE A 57 12.42 -19.08 9.22
N SER A 58 13.18 -18.02 9.03
CA SER A 58 14.60 -17.93 9.39
C SER A 58 14.88 -16.59 10.06
N PHE A 59 15.98 -16.50 10.79
CA PHE A 59 16.39 -15.22 11.34
C PHE A 59 16.82 -14.30 10.17
N PRO A 60 16.37 -13.03 10.13
CA PRO A 60 16.66 -12.12 9.02
C PRO A 60 18.16 -11.85 8.92
N LYS A 61 18.68 -11.82 7.70
CA LYS A 61 20.11 -11.55 7.47
C LYS A 61 20.51 -10.12 7.84
N THR A 62 19.59 -9.17 7.72
CA THR A 62 19.80 -7.75 8.03
C THR A 62 18.64 -7.18 8.85
N ILE A 63 18.71 -7.35 10.18
CA ILE A 63 17.68 -6.88 11.11
C ILE A 63 17.43 -5.38 10.97
N SER A 64 18.48 -4.56 10.85
CA SER A 64 18.33 -3.11 10.71
C SER A 64 17.47 -2.72 9.52
N VAL A 65 17.68 -3.37 8.37
CA VAL A 65 16.88 -3.10 7.16
C VAL A 65 15.43 -3.56 7.34
N GLN A 66 15.18 -4.70 8.02
CA GLN A 66 13.81 -5.15 8.35
C GLN A 66 13.11 -4.17 9.29
N LEU A 67 13.80 -3.66 10.31
CA LEU A 67 13.26 -2.68 11.24
C LEU A 67 12.92 -1.37 10.53
N PHE A 68 13.83 -0.80 9.74
CA PHE A 68 13.58 0.43 8.97
C PHE A 68 12.42 0.26 7.99
N ARG A 69 12.40 -0.84 7.24
CA ARG A 69 11.30 -1.14 6.32
C ARG A 69 9.96 -1.22 7.03
N SER A 70 9.89 -1.97 8.13
CA SER A 70 8.66 -2.15 8.89
C SER A 70 8.21 -0.85 9.56
N PHE A 71 9.16 -0.04 10.05
CA PHE A 71 8.89 1.27 10.61
C PHE A 71 8.32 2.25 9.57
N PHE A 72 8.84 2.25 8.34
CA PHE A 72 8.30 3.08 7.27
C PHE A 72 6.88 2.67 6.87
N LEU A 73 6.53 1.37 6.87
CA LEU A 73 5.15 0.97 6.66
C LEU A 73 4.26 1.35 7.85
N PHE A 74 4.78 1.24 9.07
CA PHE A 74 4.07 1.71 10.26
C PHE A 74 3.76 3.21 10.18
N LEU A 75 4.76 4.05 9.88
CA LEU A 75 4.57 5.49 9.69
C LEU A 75 3.55 5.78 8.57
N SER A 76 3.69 5.11 7.43
CA SER A 76 2.74 5.25 6.32
C SER A 76 1.32 4.94 6.76
N THR A 77 1.12 3.86 7.53
CA THR A 77 -0.20 3.48 8.04
C THR A 77 -0.77 4.52 9.00
N VAL A 78 0.04 4.99 9.97
CA VAL A 78 -0.42 5.99 10.95
C VAL A 78 -0.82 7.28 10.24
N PHE A 79 0.01 7.76 9.33
CA PHE A 79 -0.26 8.99 8.57
C PHE A 79 -1.49 8.83 7.65
N PHE A 80 -1.62 7.70 6.97
CA PHE A 80 -2.74 7.47 6.07
C PHE A 80 -4.06 7.30 6.81
N PHE A 81 -4.09 6.52 7.92
CA PHE A 81 -5.31 6.32 8.71
C PHE A 81 -5.74 7.60 9.43
N TYR A 82 -4.79 8.43 9.87
CA TYR A 82 -5.11 9.77 10.31
C TYR A 82 -5.73 10.60 9.16
N ALA A 83 -5.13 10.59 7.97
CA ALA A 83 -5.65 11.35 6.85
C ALA A 83 -7.09 10.95 6.51
N ILE A 84 -7.37 9.65 6.34
CA ILE A 84 -8.74 9.18 6.00
C ILE A 84 -9.75 9.35 7.12
N SER A 85 -9.32 9.56 8.35
CA SER A 85 -10.23 9.92 9.46
C SER A 85 -10.73 11.36 9.39
N VAL A 86 -10.05 12.23 8.62
CA VAL A 86 -10.35 13.68 8.53
C VAL A 86 -10.84 14.06 7.13
N ILE A 87 -10.18 13.58 6.08
CA ILE A 87 -10.52 13.87 4.67
C ILE A 87 -11.11 12.64 3.97
N THR A 88 -11.61 12.81 2.75
CA THR A 88 -12.19 11.69 1.99
C THR A 88 -11.13 10.65 1.63
N LEU A 89 -11.56 9.40 1.43
CA LEU A 89 -10.67 8.31 1.05
C LEU A 89 -9.97 8.60 -0.29
N ALA A 90 -10.72 9.17 -1.25
CA ALA A 90 -10.20 9.56 -2.56
C ALA A 90 -9.15 10.67 -2.47
N GLU A 91 -9.37 11.70 -1.65
CA GLU A 91 -8.41 12.78 -1.43
C GLU A 91 -7.11 12.27 -0.79
N ALA A 92 -7.22 11.49 0.30
CA ALA A 92 -6.05 10.94 1.00
C ALA A 92 -5.22 10.04 0.07
N LEU A 93 -5.89 9.13 -0.66
CA LEU A 93 -5.22 8.21 -1.57
C LEU A 93 -4.47 8.94 -2.68
N THR A 94 -5.07 10.01 -3.21
CA THR A 94 -4.40 10.81 -4.25
C THR A 94 -3.14 11.47 -3.80
N LEU A 95 -3.19 12.11 -2.66
CA LEU A 95 -2.01 12.76 -2.11
C LEU A 95 -0.92 11.71 -1.82
N ALA A 96 -1.30 10.52 -1.38
CA ALA A 96 -0.39 9.39 -1.19
C ALA A 96 0.18 8.84 -2.51
N PHE A 97 -0.48 9.04 -3.65
CA PHE A 97 -0.01 8.59 -4.97
C PHE A 97 1.22 9.32 -5.51
N ILE A 98 1.83 10.20 -4.74
CA ILE A 98 3.21 10.62 -4.98
C ILE A 98 4.19 9.44 -4.86
N SER A 99 3.78 8.36 -4.17
CA SER A 99 4.65 7.22 -3.87
C SER A 99 5.23 6.52 -5.11
N PRO A 100 4.50 6.23 -6.21
CA PRO A 100 5.09 5.59 -7.39
C PRO A 100 6.19 6.43 -8.06
N ILE A 101 6.07 7.76 -8.02
CA ILE A 101 7.11 8.67 -8.52
C ILE A 101 8.36 8.54 -7.65
N ILE A 102 8.19 8.61 -6.32
CA ILE A 102 9.30 8.49 -5.38
C ILE A 102 9.93 7.11 -5.45
N VAL A 103 9.16 6.02 -5.56
CA VAL A 103 9.68 4.65 -5.77
C VAL A 103 10.55 4.61 -7.02
N THR A 104 10.10 5.21 -8.12
CA THR A 104 10.86 5.24 -9.37
C THR A 104 12.19 5.99 -9.22
N ILE A 105 12.18 7.14 -8.53
CA ILE A 105 13.40 7.90 -8.23
C ILE A 105 14.34 7.10 -7.32
N LEU A 106 13.82 6.60 -6.20
CA LEU A 106 14.63 5.87 -5.22
C LEU A 106 15.19 4.56 -5.77
N SER A 107 14.49 3.90 -6.71
CA SER A 107 14.97 2.66 -7.34
C SER A 107 16.29 2.88 -8.09
N ILE A 108 16.49 4.06 -8.70
CA ILE A 108 17.74 4.41 -9.38
C ILE A 108 18.89 4.47 -8.38
N PHE A 109 18.70 5.18 -7.25
CA PHE A 109 19.78 5.45 -6.29
C PHE A 109 20.04 4.26 -5.35
N TYR A 110 18.98 3.65 -4.81
CA TYR A 110 19.10 2.60 -3.78
C TYR A 110 19.19 1.19 -4.34
N LEU A 111 18.51 0.91 -5.47
CA LEU A 111 18.47 -0.42 -6.08
C LEU A 111 19.35 -0.51 -7.33
N LYS A 112 19.85 0.64 -7.81
CA LYS A 112 20.63 0.76 -9.06
C LYS A 112 19.88 0.21 -10.28
N GLU A 113 18.55 0.31 -10.27
CA GLU A 113 17.71 -0.09 -11.39
C GLU A 113 17.87 0.90 -12.56
N LYS A 114 17.92 0.38 -13.78
CA LYS A 114 17.96 1.21 -14.99
C LYS A 114 16.54 1.61 -15.37
N VAL A 115 16.18 2.85 -15.11
CA VAL A 115 14.86 3.40 -15.42
C VAL A 115 14.91 4.15 -16.75
N GLY A 116 14.34 3.52 -17.78
CA GLY A 116 14.23 4.13 -19.11
C GLY A 116 13.03 5.07 -19.24
N ILE A 117 12.97 5.81 -20.37
CA ILE A 117 11.91 6.77 -20.65
C ILE A 117 10.50 6.16 -20.56
N HIS A 118 10.32 4.91 -20.96
CA HIS A 118 9.03 4.23 -20.94
C HIS A 118 8.44 4.07 -19.53
N ARG A 119 9.30 3.81 -18.49
CA ARG A 119 8.86 3.72 -17.11
C ARG A 119 8.48 5.09 -16.55
N TRP A 120 9.27 6.12 -16.88
CA TRP A 120 8.94 7.50 -16.54
C TRP A 120 7.62 7.94 -17.16
N THR A 121 7.42 7.67 -18.46
CA THR A 121 6.18 7.99 -19.15
C THR A 121 4.98 7.29 -18.49
N ALA A 122 5.09 6.00 -18.14
CA ALA A 122 4.00 5.28 -17.49
C ALA A 122 3.66 5.88 -16.12
N VAL A 123 4.67 6.17 -15.29
CA VAL A 123 4.47 6.80 -13.97
C VAL A 123 3.81 8.16 -14.11
N LEU A 124 4.27 9.00 -15.03
CA LEU A 124 3.71 10.34 -15.23
C LEU A 124 2.28 10.30 -15.78
N ILE A 125 1.98 9.43 -16.76
CA ILE A 125 0.61 9.27 -17.28
C ILE A 125 -0.33 8.80 -16.17
N GLY A 126 0.08 7.81 -15.36
CA GLY A 126 -0.70 7.34 -14.22
C GLY A 126 -0.95 8.46 -13.21
N PHE A 127 0.07 9.23 -12.85
CA PHE A 127 -0.04 10.38 -11.97
C PHE A 127 -1.01 11.44 -12.50
N PHE A 128 -0.91 11.81 -13.79
CA PHE A 128 -1.84 12.75 -14.39
C PHE A 128 -3.27 12.20 -14.41
N GLY A 129 -3.47 10.90 -14.63
CA GLY A 129 -4.78 10.26 -14.50
C GLY A 129 -5.39 10.45 -13.12
N VAL A 130 -4.58 10.26 -12.06
CA VAL A 130 -5.00 10.53 -10.68
C VAL A 130 -5.34 12.01 -10.47
N MET A 131 -4.50 12.93 -10.96
CA MET A 131 -4.76 14.38 -10.84
C MET A 131 -6.06 14.81 -11.53
N ILE A 132 -6.44 14.17 -12.64
CA ILE A 132 -7.73 14.41 -13.31
C ILE A 132 -8.91 13.94 -12.45
N ILE A 133 -8.79 12.81 -11.77
CA ILE A 133 -9.85 12.29 -10.89
C ILE A 133 -10.14 13.29 -9.75
N ILE A 134 -9.10 13.86 -9.17
CA ILE A 134 -9.21 14.59 -7.90
C ILE A 134 -9.34 16.09 -8.07
N ARG A 135 -8.87 16.63 -9.22
CA ARG A 135 -8.98 18.08 -9.48
C ARG A 135 -8.40 18.92 -8.35
N PRO A 136 -7.06 18.90 -8.15
CA PRO A 136 -6.42 19.71 -7.11
C PRO A 136 -6.77 21.18 -7.34
N GLY A 137 -7.21 21.85 -6.29
CA GLY A 137 -7.77 23.22 -6.32
C GLY A 137 -9.15 23.30 -5.67
N PHE A 138 -9.81 22.13 -5.48
CA PHE A 138 -11.04 21.98 -4.71
C PHE A 138 -10.80 21.35 -3.33
N ILE A 139 -9.55 20.95 -3.04
CA ILE A 139 -9.17 20.33 -1.75
C ILE A 139 -8.66 21.43 -0.83
N GLU A 140 -9.25 21.57 0.35
CA GLU A 140 -8.68 22.41 1.42
C GLU A 140 -7.39 21.75 1.94
N ILE A 141 -6.27 22.49 1.82
CA ILE A 141 -4.98 22.03 2.34
C ILE A 141 -4.99 22.18 3.86
N ASN A 142 -5.00 21.05 4.55
CA ASN A 142 -4.97 20.96 6.00
C ASN A 142 -3.90 19.96 6.49
N PHE A 143 -3.77 19.77 7.80
CA PHE A 143 -2.79 18.85 8.37
C PHE A 143 -2.99 17.40 7.88
N ALA A 144 -4.23 16.96 7.60
CA ALA A 144 -4.51 15.63 7.06
C ALA A 144 -3.98 15.48 5.62
N SER A 145 -4.02 16.54 4.81
CA SER A 145 -3.44 16.56 3.46
C SER A 145 -1.92 16.33 3.50
N PHE A 146 -1.20 17.03 4.40
CA PHE A 146 0.25 16.79 4.60
C PHE A 146 0.52 15.38 5.13
N SER A 147 -0.34 14.86 5.99
CA SER A 147 -0.22 13.51 6.51
C SER A 147 -0.35 12.47 5.38
N ALA A 148 -1.30 12.64 4.46
CA ALA A 148 -1.45 11.76 3.30
C ALA A 148 -0.21 11.77 2.39
N ILE A 149 0.40 12.94 2.16
CA ILE A 149 1.67 13.05 1.41
C ILE A 149 2.80 12.32 2.16
N ALA A 150 2.90 12.53 3.48
CA ALA A 150 3.90 11.85 4.32
C ALA A 150 3.70 10.33 4.32
N ALA A 151 2.46 9.85 4.26
CA ALA A 151 2.13 8.43 4.09
C ALA A 151 2.70 7.90 2.77
N GLY A 152 2.48 8.60 1.65
CA GLY A 152 3.01 8.20 0.34
C GLY A 152 4.54 8.17 0.29
N ILE A 153 5.21 9.17 0.89
CA ILE A 153 6.68 9.20 0.99
C ILE A 153 7.17 8.01 1.81
N SER A 154 6.59 7.78 2.98
CA SER A 154 6.94 6.65 3.86
C SER A 154 6.71 5.31 3.16
N TYR A 155 5.60 5.18 2.43
CA TYR A 155 5.29 3.99 1.65
C TYR A 155 6.33 3.72 0.55
N ALA A 156 6.83 4.76 -0.11
CA ALA A 156 7.89 4.60 -1.11
C ALA A 156 9.17 4.00 -0.51
N PHE A 157 9.61 4.47 0.66
CA PHE A 157 10.74 3.87 1.38
C PHE A 157 10.46 2.41 1.75
N TYR A 158 9.24 2.10 2.25
CA TYR A 158 8.84 0.73 2.52
C TYR A 158 8.99 -0.18 1.28
N ILE A 159 8.53 0.24 0.10
CA ILE A 159 8.64 -0.52 -1.15
C ILE A 159 10.10 -0.76 -1.52
N ILE A 160 10.95 0.27 -1.46
CA ILE A 160 12.38 0.16 -1.81
C ILE A 160 13.11 -0.79 -0.88
N TYR A 161 12.92 -0.68 0.44
CA TYR A 161 13.52 -1.60 1.39
C TYR A 161 12.95 -3.02 1.27
N THR A 162 11.66 -3.17 0.95
CA THR A 162 11.06 -4.48 0.67
C THR A 162 11.73 -5.14 -0.54
N ARG A 163 11.94 -4.39 -1.63
CA ARG A 163 12.67 -4.91 -2.80
C ARG A 163 14.11 -5.28 -2.45
N LYS A 164 14.80 -4.45 -1.66
CA LYS A 164 16.17 -4.75 -1.22
C LYS A 164 16.23 -6.07 -0.43
N LEU A 165 15.31 -6.28 0.51
CA LEU A 165 15.22 -7.49 1.34
C LEU A 165 14.79 -8.74 0.55
N SER A 166 14.13 -8.58 -0.59
CA SER A 166 13.67 -9.69 -1.40
C SER A 166 14.79 -10.61 -1.90
N PHE A 167 16.04 -10.13 -1.89
CA PHE A 167 17.22 -10.90 -2.27
C PHE A 167 17.82 -11.70 -1.10
N THR A 168 17.47 -11.39 0.13
CA THR A 168 18.10 -11.97 1.33
C THR A 168 17.16 -12.72 2.23
N ASP A 169 15.92 -12.23 2.38
CA ASP A 169 14.96 -12.70 3.36
C ASP A 169 13.69 -13.26 2.68
N SER A 170 13.01 -14.19 3.34
CA SER A 170 11.74 -14.71 2.83
C SER A 170 10.61 -13.67 2.94
N ALA A 171 9.59 -13.80 2.08
CA ALA A 171 8.42 -12.93 2.13
C ALA A 171 7.66 -13.07 3.46
N VAL A 172 7.64 -14.28 4.01
CA VAL A 172 6.98 -14.61 5.27
C VAL A 172 7.65 -13.90 6.45
N VAL A 173 8.98 -13.99 6.54
CA VAL A 173 9.77 -13.27 7.57
C VAL A 173 9.55 -11.77 7.45
N THR A 174 9.60 -11.25 6.23
CA THR A 174 9.38 -9.83 5.95
C THR A 174 7.97 -9.37 6.38
N LEU A 175 6.95 -10.19 6.15
CA LEU A 175 5.58 -9.92 6.60
C LEU A 175 5.45 -9.93 8.13
N LEU A 176 5.99 -10.96 8.80
CA LEU A 176 5.96 -11.08 10.25
C LEU A 176 6.65 -9.91 10.95
N PHE A 177 7.81 -9.47 10.46
CA PHE A 177 8.50 -8.29 11.00
C PHE A 177 7.66 -7.01 10.88
N THR A 178 6.86 -6.87 9.81
CA THR A 178 5.91 -5.77 9.69
C THR A 178 4.92 -5.75 10.85
N GLY A 179 4.29 -6.89 11.11
CA GLY A 179 3.33 -7.03 12.22
C GLY A 179 3.98 -6.77 13.58
N ILE A 180 5.15 -7.37 13.83
CA ILE A 180 5.88 -7.22 15.11
C ILE A 180 6.22 -5.75 15.37
N VAL A 181 6.88 -5.09 14.43
CA VAL A 181 7.33 -3.69 14.59
C VAL A 181 6.12 -2.76 14.73
N GLY A 182 5.12 -2.89 13.85
CA GLY A 182 3.92 -2.07 13.91
C GLY A 182 3.15 -2.28 15.22
N CYS A 183 2.99 -3.53 15.67
CA CYS A 183 2.30 -3.84 16.91
C CYS A 183 3.04 -3.28 18.14
N ILE A 184 4.37 -3.39 18.21
CA ILE A 184 5.17 -2.83 19.31
C ILE A 184 4.97 -1.32 19.39
N PHE A 185 5.20 -0.58 18.30
CA PHE A 185 5.12 0.88 18.34
C PHE A 185 3.73 1.39 18.67
N ILE A 186 2.68 0.82 18.04
CA ILE A 186 1.33 1.30 18.28
C ILE A 186 0.80 0.91 19.67
N SER A 187 1.25 -0.23 20.23
CA SER A 187 0.84 -0.67 21.56
C SER A 187 1.36 0.23 22.70
N LEU A 188 2.39 1.03 22.44
CA LEU A 188 2.85 2.06 23.37
C LEU A 188 1.92 3.28 23.41
N ILE A 189 1.17 3.51 22.35
CA ILE A 189 0.36 4.72 22.15
C ILE A 189 -1.13 4.42 22.42
N VAL A 190 -1.62 3.26 22.00
CA VAL A 190 -3.04 2.91 22.02
C VAL A 190 -3.69 2.98 23.41
N PRO A 191 -3.01 2.71 24.56
CA PRO A 191 -3.65 2.79 25.87
C PRO A 191 -4.26 4.17 26.18
N PHE A 192 -3.70 5.25 25.60
CA PHE A 192 -4.20 6.61 25.80
C PHE A 192 -5.49 6.92 25.05
N TYR A 193 -5.87 6.06 24.09
CA TYR A 193 -7.02 6.22 23.19
C TYR A 193 -7.97 5.03 23.22
N TRP A 194 -7.80 4.13 24.22
CA TRP A 194 -8.51 2.87 24.29
C TRP A 194 -9.97 3.05 24.70
N ILE A 195 -10.87 2.50 23.90
CA ILE A 195 -12.26 2.27 24.28
C ILE A 195 -12.59 0.79 24.12
N ASN A 196 -13.61 0.30 24.86
CA ASN A 196 -14.05 -1.08 24.75
C ASN A 196 -14.71 -1.30 23.37
N LEU A 197 -14.24 -2.35 22.69
CA LEU A 197 -14.73 -2.74 21.36
C LEU A 197 -15.97 -3.64 21.51
N ASP A 198 -16.97 -3.40 20.68
CA ASP A 198 -18.07 -4.35 20.49
C ASP A 198 -17.66 -5.48 19.52
N LEU A 199 -18.51 -6.54 19.44
CA LEU A 199 -18.23 -7.70 18.59
C LEU A 199 -18.16 -7.31 17.11
N ARG A 200 -18.97 -6.34 16.64
CA ARG A 200 -18.98 -5.87 15.26
C ARG A 200 -17.67 -5.17 14.91
N GLN A 201 -17.22 -4.25 15.76
CA GLN A 201 -15.95 -3.53 15.59
C GLN A 201 -14.76 -4.50 15.59
N LEU A 202 -14.79 -5.51 16.47
CA LEU A 202 -13.77 -6.56 16.52
C LEU A 202 -13.71 -7.36 15.20
N LEU A 203 -14.87 -7.77 14.67
CA LEU A 203 -14.95 -8.48 13.39
C LEU A 203 -14.45 -7.63 12.21
N PHE A 204 -14.76 -6.34 12.20
CA PHE A 204 -14.25 -5.41 11.20
C PHE A 204 -12.72 -5.24 11.31
N LEU A 205 -12.16 -5.14 12.52
CA LEU A 205 -10.70 -5.08 12.71
C LEU A 205 -9.98 -6.35 12.24
N ILE A 206 -10.56 -7.53 12.50
CA ILE A 206 -10.02 -8.81 12.00
C ILE A 206 -10.08 -8.85 10.47
N SER A 207 -11.20 -8.43 9.87
CA SER A 207 -11.37 -8.40 8.42
C SER A 207 -10.38 -7.45 7.76
N LEU A 208 -10.27 -6.21 8.29
CA LEU A 208 -9.31 -5.20 7.88
C LEU A 208 -7.88 -5.73 7.90
N ALA A 209 -7.48 -6.34 9.03
CA ALA A 209 -6.15 -6.89 9.20
C ALA A 209 -5.88 -8.06 8.23
N SER A 210 -6.86 -8.94 8.02
CA SER A 210 -6.74 -10.09 7.11
C SER A 210 -6.59 -9.65 5.66
N ILE A 211 -7.44 -8.73 5.19
CA ILE A 211 -7.38 -8.17 3.83
C ILE A 211 -6.05 -7.44 3.62
N GLY A 212 -5.67 -6.56 4.55
CA GLY A 212 -4.40 -5.83 4.48
C GLY A 212 -3.18 -6.73 4.50
N THR A 213 -3.21 -7.81 5.32
CA THR A 213 -2.13 -8.81 5.37
C THR A 213 -1.97 -9.52 4.02
N LEU A 214 -3.08 -9.96 3.42
CA LEU A 214 -3.05 -10.61 2.12
C LEU A 214 -2.56 -9.65 1.03
N GLY A 215 -3.09 -8.43 0.96
CA GLY A 215 -2.68 -7.42 -0.01
C GLY A 215 -1.19 -7.12 0.07
N HIS A 216 -0.67 -6.83 1.27
CA HIS A 216 0.76 -6.60 1.46
C HIS A 216 1.62 -7.82 1.18
N PHE A 217 1.17 -9.03 1.52
CA PHE A 217 1.89 -10.26 1.20
C PHE A 217 2.05 -10.45 -0.32
N LEU A 218 0.99 -10.21 -1.10
CA LEU A 218 1.05 -10.26 -2.56
C LEU A 218 2.02 -9.21 -3.14
N ILE A 219 2.04 -7.99 -2.59
CA ILE A 219 2.98 -6.94 -2.99
C ILE A 219 4.42 -7.35 -2.64
N ILE A 220 4.67 -7.91 -1.45
CA ILE A 220 6.01 -8.40 -1.06
C ILE A 220 6.48 -9.50 -2.02
N LEU A 221 5.61 -10.46 -2.34
CA LEU A 221 5.90 -11.53 -3.30
C LEU A 221 6.19 -10.98 -4.71
N SER A 222 5.42 -9.99 -5.16
CA SER A 222 5.64 -9.36 -6.46
C SER A 222 7.01 -8.69 -6.56
N LEU A 223 7.44 -8.01 -5.49
CA LEU A 223 8.74 -7.34 -5.39
C LEU A 223 9.93 -8.32 -5.32
N ARG A 224 9.70 -9.59 -5.00
CA ARG A 224 10.72 -10.65 -5.15
C ARG A 224 10.94 -11.04 -6.61
N LEU A 225 9.90 -10.95 -7.43
CA LEU A 225 9.87 -11.41 -8.81
C LEU A 225 10.11 -10.31 -9.84
N GLY A 226 9.98 -9.01 -9.44
CA GLY A 226 10.07 -7.89 -10.35
C GLY A 226 10.79 -6.68 -9.76
N GLU A 227 11.35 -5.82 -10.63
CA GLU A 227 11.97 -4.56 -10.26
C GLU A 227 10.93 -3.57 -9.71
N ALA A 228 11.29 -2.80 -8.67
CA ALA A 228 10.39 -1.84 -8.04
C ALA A 228 9.90 -0.77 -9.03
N SER A 229 10.78 -0.27 -9.89
CA SER A 229 10.45 0.73 -10.92
C SER A 229 9.48 0.21 -12.00
N LYS A 230 9.49 -1.10 -12.29
CA LYS A 230 8.54 -1.72 -13.24
C LYS A 230 7.15 -1.90 -12.61
N LEU A 231 7.10 -2.15 -11.31
CA LEU A 231 5.87 -2.40 -10.59
C LEU A 231 5.20 -1.11 -10.05
N ALA A 232 5.98 -0.03 -9.89
CA ALA A 232 5.48 1.23 -9.34
C ALA A 232 4.23 1.81 -10.06
N PRO A 233 4.15 1.85 -11.40
CA PRO A 233 2.96 2.37 -12.08
C PRO A 233 1.70 1.55 -11.84
N LEU A 234 1.85 0.26 -11.44
CA LEU A 234 0.71 -0.60 -11.17
C LEU A 234 0.01 -0.24 -9.85
N GLY A 235 0.68 0.51 -8.96
CA GLY A 235 0.08 1.04 -7.75
C GLY A 235 -1.16 1.91 -8.01
N TYR A 236 -1.21 2.58 -9.15
CA TYR A 236 -2.36 3.39 -9.52
C TYR A 236 -3.65 2.59 -9.77
N PHE A 237 -3.57 1.25 -9.99
CA PHE A 237 -4.76 0.40 -10.09
C PHE A 237 -5.59 0.36 -8.80
N GLU A 238 -4.99 0.69 -7.66
CA GLU A 238 -5.67 0.84 -6.37
C GLU A 238 -6.87 1.77 -6.46
N ILE A 239 -6.78 2.86 -7.24
CA ILE A 239 -7.87 3.83 -7.39
C ILE A 239 -9.14 3.20 -7.98
N SER A 240 -9.00 2.17 -8.83
CA SER A 240 -10.15 1.51 -9.45
C SER A 240 -11.04 0.85 -8.40
N THR A 241 -10.44 0.15 -7.44
CA THR A 241 -11.19 -0.46 -6.32
C THR A 241 -11.60 0.58 -5.29
N ASN A 242 -10.77 1.65 -5.09
CA ASN A 242 -11.13 2.75 -4.20
C ASN A 242 -12.44 3.43 -4.63
N ILE A 243 -12.62 3.67 -5.93
CA ILE A 243 -13.87 4.22 -6.48
C ILE A 243 -15.03 3.25 -6.27
N LEU A 244 -14.82 1.94 -6.47
CA LEU A 244 -15.87 0.94 -6.19
C LEU A 244 -16.26 0.90 -4.71
N VAL A 245 -15.30 0.99 -3.82
CA VAL A 245 -15.53 1.05 -2.36
C VAL A 245 -16.25 2.36 -2.00
N GLY A 246 -15.82 3.51 -2.54
CA GLY A 246 -16.48 4.80 -2.36
C GLY A 246 -17.95 4.75 -2.78
N TYR A 247 -18.23 4.22 -3.97
CA TYR A 247 -19.59 4.06 -4.46
C TYR A 247 -20.43 3.09 -3.63
N ALA A 248 -19.91 1.89 -3.35
CA ALA A 248 -20.70 0.83 -2.71
C ALA A 248 -20.95 1.07 -1.21
N PHE A 249 -20.00 1.68 -0.48
CA PHE A 249 -20.10 1.84 0.97
C PHE A 249 -20.41 3.27 1.43
N PHE A 250 -20.08 4.27 0.60
CA PHE A 250 -20.26 5.68 0.95
C PHE A 250 -21.23 6.42 0.02
N GLY A 251 -21.71 5.78 -1.06
CA GLY A 251 -22.65 6.37 -2.01
C GLY A 251 -22.04 7.39 -2.98
N ASP A 252 -20.71 7.43 -3.10
CA ASP A 252 -20.00 8.36 -3.97
C ASP A 252 -20.19 7.97 -5.44
N LEU A 253 -20.99 8.74 -6.19
CA LEU A 253 -21.26 8.47 -7.61
C LEU A 253 -20.08 8.91 -8.49
N PRO A 254 -19.53 8.00 -9.34
CA PRO A 254 -18.47 8.36 -10.27
C PRO A 254 -18.95 9.36 -11.32
N ASP A 255 -18.23 10.45 -11.52
CA ASP A 255 -18.48 11.42 -12.58
C ASP A 255 -17.60 11.16 -13.83
N ILE A 256 -17.80 11.97 -14.88
CA ILE A 256 -17.07 11.81 -16.15
C ILE A 256 -15.53 11.91 -15.99
N TRP A 257 -15.07 12.71 -15.03
CA TRP A 257 -13.63 12.90 -14.80
C TRP A 257 -12.97 11.68 -14.17
N ILE A 258 -13.74 10.95 -13.36
CA ILE A 258 -13.33 9.65 -12.80
C ILE A 258 -13.11 8.66 -13.94
N TYR A 259 -14.02 8.56 -14.90
CA TYR A 259 -13.86 7.67 -16.06
C TYR A 259 -12.68 8.07 -16.94
N LEU A 260 -12.46 9.38 -17.18
CA LEU A 260 -11.33 9.88 -17.94
C LEU A 260 -9.99 9.57 -17.26
N GLY A 261 -9.87 9.85 -15.97
CA GLY A 261 -8.66 9.56 -15.21
C GLY A 261 -8.37 8.06 -15.09
N LEU A 262 -9.41 7.24 -14.85
CA LEU A 262 -9.28 5.77 -14.84
C LEU A 262 -8.77 5.24 -16.18
N SER A 263 -9.28 5.75 -17.30
CA SER A 263 -8.82 5.32 -18.62
C SER A 263 -7.32 5.58 -18.82
N LEU A 264 -6.80 6.72 -18.36
CA LEU A 264 -5.36 7.01 -18.40
C LEU A 264 -4.54 6.08 -17.50
N ILE A 265 -5.03 5.77 -16.30
CA ILE A 265 -4.37 4.86 -15.36
C ILE A 265 -4.28 3.45 -15.95
N VAL A 266 -5.40 2.93 -16.47
CA VAL A 266 -5.43 1.61 -17.12
C VAL A 266 -4.52 1.60 -18.36
N PHE A 267 -4.56 2.66 -19.18
CA PHE A 267 -3.68 2.79 -20.33
C PHE A 267 -2.20 2.79 -19.93
N SER A 268 -1.82 3.52 -18.87
CA SER A 268 -0.46 3.52 -18.32
C SER A 268 0.00 2.11 -17.91
N GLY A 269 -0.85 1.37 -17.17
CA GLY A 269 -0.56 0.00 -16.76
C GLY A 269 -0.41 -0.97 -17.94
N ILE A 270 -1.31 -0.89 -18.92
CA ILE A 270 -1.25 -1.71 -20.15
C ILE A 270 0.01 -1.34 -20.97
N TYR A 271 0.31 -0.05 -21.13
CA TYR A 271 1.48 0.43 -21.85
C TYR A 271 2.78 -0.16 -21.30
N ILE A 272 3.01 -0.05 -19.98
CA ILE A 272 4.23 -0.58 -19.36
C ILE A 272 4.30 -2.11 -19.49
N PHE A 273 3.17 -2.81 -19.28
CA PHE A 273 3.10 -4.26 -19.41
C PHE A 273 3.46 -4.75 -20.83
N ILE A 274 2.89 -4.15 -21.87
CA ILE A 274 3.17 -4.52 -23.27
C ILE A 274 4.64 -4.23 -23.61
N ARG A 275 5.17 -3.10 -23.14
CA ARG A 275 6.55 -2.69 -23.43
C ARG A 275 7.57 -3.62 -22.79
N GLU A 276 7.40 -3.94 -21.53
CA GLU A 276 8.28 -4.87 -20.81
C GLU A 276 8.22 -6.29 -21.43
N ARG A 277 7.05 -6.74 -21.87
CA ARG A 277 6.92 -8.02 -22.58
C ARG A 277 7.69 -8.07 -23.89
N LYS A 278 7.76 -6.94 -24.63
CA LYS A 278 8.55 -6.85 -25.86
C LYS A 278 10.07 -6.87 -25.58
N GLU A 279 10.53 -6.28 -24.48
CA GLU A 279 11.93 -6.31 -24.09
C GLU A 279 12.40 -7.71 -23.71
N ILE A 280 11.59 -8.46 -22.94
CA ILE A 280 11.88 -9.86 -22.59
C ILE A 280 12.02 -10.75 -23.84
N LYS A 281 11.16 -10.54 -24.87
CA LYS A 281 11.24 -11.31 -26.11
C LYS A 281 12.45 -10.97 -27.01
N LYS A 282 13.12 -9.83 -26.78
CA LYS A 282 14.32 -9.45 -27.52
C LYS A 282 15.62 -9.99 -26.89
N THR A 283 15.56 -10.36 -25.62
CA THR A 283 16.69 -10.88 -24.84
C THR A 283 16.77 -12.40 -24.79
N ASN A 284 15.71 -13.08 -25.18
CA ASN A 284 15.63 -14.53 -25.40
C ASN A 284 15.66 -14.84 -26.92
#